data_7096b650154bce652c682eb8bed119b7
#
_entry.id   7096b650154bce652c682eb8bed119b7
#
_cell.length_a   1.000
_cell.length_b   1.000
_cell.length_c   1.000
_cell.angle_alpha   90.00
_cell.angle_beta   90.00
_cell.angle_gamma   90.00
#
_symmetry.space_group_name_H-M   'P 1'
#
loop_
_entity.id
_entity.type
_entity.pdbx_description
1 polymer ?
#
loop_
_entity_poly.entity_id
_entity_poly.type
_entity_poly.pdbx_seq_one_letter_code
_entity_poly.pdbx_strand_id
1 'polypeptide(L)'
;MTVLPIELPYPCSGACGVKIMYDSFFKEVMNAESNPEPLEGFLTTILGRKVHILHVLPNDTTRITDEASLLVTDIIVQLEDGSVANIEVQRIGYMFPAQRCSCYSADMLLRQYKRIRSEKKRDFTYRDVKTVYLIVLYERSPHELSGRPECYIHYGRTSFNTGISLDMLQDFILISLDNFHKHMHNKPIETIEEAWLTFLSDDSPERIIEIITKYPDFKPLYDIIYRMCTDVRKVMNMFSEELRILDRNTTKLMIDTMTKEAEDAKAELEASRAELDGTRAALSEVKERLNLFNAQLDEANSQLNDAHSQLDEANSQLNDAHSQLDEANSQLNDAHSQLDEANSQLNDAHSQLDEANSQLNDAHSQLDEANSQLNDAHSQLDEANSQLNDAHSQLDEANSQLNEKDAVIAQLRAQLAEALAHNS
;
A
#
# COMPACT_ATOMS: atom_id res chain seq x y z
N MET A 1 -46.36 -25.35 -3.38
CA MET A 1 -46.04 -24.59 -2.16
C MET A 1 -45.74 -23.18 -2.61
N THR A 2 -46.69 -22.28 -2.39
CA THR A 2 -46.56 -20.86 -2.76
C THR A 2 -45.61 -20.26 -1.73
N VAL A 3 -44.40 -19.95 -2.17
CA VAL A 3 -43.45 -19.18 -1.33
C VAL A 3 -44.10 -17.81 -1.17
N LEU A 4 -44.53 -17.47 0.04
CA LEU A 4 -44.93 -16.10 0.37
C LEU A 4 -43.74 -15.19 0.07
N PRO A 5 -43.94 -14.06 -0.61
CA PRO A 5 -42.84 -13.11 -0.80
C PRO A 5 -42.37 -12.68 0.58
N ILE A 6 -41.07 -12.88 0.85
CA ILE A 6 -40.41 -12.31 2.02
C ILE A 6 -40.52 -10.79 1.81
N GLU A 7 -41.48 -10.15 2.48
CA GLU A 7 -41.50 -8.70 2.59
C GLU A 7 -40.21 -8.35 3.37
N LEU A 8 -39.24 -7.81 2.65
CA LEU A 8 -38.08 -7.22 3.30
C LEU A 8 -38.59 -6.01 4.11
N PRO A 9 -38.55 -6.06 5.45
CA PRO A 9 -38.94 -4.91 6.26
C PRO A 9 -37.95 -3.75 6.12
N TYR A 10 -36.95 -3.91 5.24
CA TYR A 10 -35.78 -3.02 5.16
C TYR A 10 -35.81 -2.20 3.88
N PRO A 11 -35.68 -0.88 3.96
CA PRO A 11 -35.14 -0.14 2.84
C PRO A 11 -33.70 -0.64 2.68
N CYS A 12 -33.38 -1.13 1.47
CA CYS A 12 -32.05 -1.59 1.12
C CYS A 12 -31.00 -0.57 1.54
N SER A 13 -29.86 -1.01 2.01
CA SER A 13 -28.78 -0.14 2.47
C SER A 13 -28.37 0.91 1.44
N GLY A 14 -28.45 0.59 0.14
CA GLY A 14 -28.22 1.52 -0.96
C GLY A 14 -29.23 2.67 -1.03
N ALA A 15 -30.47 2.48 -0.58
CA ALA A 15 -31.46 3.56 -0.49
C ALA A 15 -31.14 4.59 0.61
N CYS A 16 -30.28 4.21 1.59
CA CYS A 16 -29.82 5.08 2.66
C CYS A 16 -28.45 5.69 2.36
N GLY A 17 -27.76 5.32 1.26
CA GLY A 17 -26.42 5.78 0.92
C GLY A 17 -25.32 5.25 1.85
N VAL A 18 -25.63 4.26 2.69
CA VAL A 18 -24.71 3.73 3.69
C VAL A 18 -24.19 2.37 3.22
N LYS A 19 -22.89 2.25 3.07
CA LYS A 19 -22.21 0.99 2.74
C LYS A 19 -21.61 0.37 4.00
N ILE A 20 -21.68 -0.94 4.11
CA ILE A 20 -21.11 -1.70 5.24
C ILE A 20 -19.60 -1.51 5.38
N MET A 21 -18.91 -1.20 4.28
CA MET A 21 -17.48 -0.90 4.24
C MET A 21 -17.11 0.49 4.80
N TYR A 22 -18.06 1.28 5.27
CA TYR A 22 -17.74 2.43 6.10
C TYR A 22 -17.20 1.98 7.46
N ASP A 23 -16.10 2.55 7.90
CA ASP A 23 -15.37 2.16 9.10
C ASP A 23 -16.25 2.02 10.35
N SER A 24 -17.13 2.97 10.61
CA SER A 24 -18.07 2.94 11.73
C SER A 24 -19.09 1.82 11.65
N PHE A 25 -19.60 1.51 10.44
CA PHE A 25 -20.58 0.44 10.23
C PHE A 25 -19.91 -0.93 10.34
N PHE A 26 -18.76 -1.09 9.70
CA PHE A 26 -18.01 -2.34 9.77
C PHE A 26 -17.64 -2.68 11.21
N LYS A 27 -17.12 -1.71 11.96
CA LYS A 27 -16.76 -1.90 13.38
C LYS A 27 -17.97 -2.23 14.26
N GLU A 28 -19.13 -1.64 14.00
CA GLU A 28 -20.34 -1.92 14.77
C GLU A 28 -20.91 -3.32 14.47
N VAL A 29 -20.98 -3.70 13.19
CA VAL A 29 -21.49 -5.01 12.78
C VAL A 29 -20.55 -6.14 13.20
N MET A 30 -19.24 -5.90 13.14
CA MET A 30 -18.17 -6.85 13.50
C MET A 30 -17.66 -6.65 14.92
N ASN A 31 -18.45 -6.02 15.79
CA ASN A 31 -18.06 -5.71 17.16
C ASN A 31 -18.00 -6.96 18.02
N ALA A 32 -16.80 -7.53 18.17
CA ALA A 32 -16.58 -8.73 18.94
C ALA A 32 -16.67 -8.53 20.47
N GLU A 33 -16.66 -7.29 20.97
CA GLU A 33 -16.88 -7.01 22.40
C GLU A 33 -18.34 -7.20 22.79
N SER A 34 -19.26 -6.77 21.92
CA SER A 34 -20.71 -6.89 22.17
C SER A 34 -21.30 -8.20 21.64
N ASN A 35 -20.83 -8.65 20.48
CA ASN A 35 -21.26 -9.90 19.85
C ASN A 35 -20.12 -10.50 19.01
N PRO A 36 -19.38 -11.50 19.49
CA PRO A 36 -18.27 -12.11 18.77
C PRO A 36 -18.69 -12.98 17.58
N GLU A 37 -19.91 -13.52 17.57
CA GLU A 37 -20.36 -14.53 16.59
C GLU A 37 -20.18 -14.12 15.12
N PRO A 38 -20.50 -12.88 14.70
CA PRO A 38 -20.30 -12.47 13.31
C PRO A 38 -18.83 -12.51 12.90
N LEU A 39 -17.96 -11.97 13.73
CA LEU A 39 -16.53 -11.92 13.44
C LEU A 39 -15.89 -13.31 13.51
N GLU A 40 -16.31 -14.16 14.46
CA GLU A 40 -15.89 -15.56 14.53
C GLU A 40 -16.33 -16.35 13.29
N GLY A 41 -17.56 -16.14 12.83
CA GLY A 41 -18.09 -16.75 11.61
C GLY A 41 -17.30 -16.35 10.37
N PHE A 42 -17.03 -15.07 10.22
CA PHE A 42 -16.18 -14.55 9.15
C PHE A 42 -14.77 -15.12 9.20
N LEU A 43 -14.09 -15.04 10.36
CA LEU A 43 -12.74 -15.55 10.53
C LEU A 43 -12.67 -17.07 10.35
N THR A 44 -13.67 -17.82 10.82
CA THR A 44 -13.75 -19.27 10.60
C THR A 44 -13.78 -19.61 9.12
N THR A 45 -14.56 -18.84 8.37
CA THR A 45 -14.68 -19.02 6.91
C THR A 45 -13.36 -18.69 6.20
N ILE A 46 -12.78 -17.54 6.49
CA ILE A 46 -11.57 -17.06 5.78
C ILE A 46 -10.33 -17.87 6.17
N LEU A 47 -10.21 -18.29 7.42
CA LEU A 47 -9.08 -19.10 7.89
C LEU A 47 -9.25 -20.61 7.63
N GLY A 48 -10.44 -21.06 7.20
CA GLY A 48 -10.73 -22.46 6.91
C GLY A 48 -10.67 -23.38 8.12
N ARG A 49 -10.78 -22.84 9.33
CA ARG A 49 -10.78 -23.55 10.60
C ARG A 49 -11.68 -22.86 11.62
N LYS A 50 -12.23 -23.63 12.55
CA LYS A 50 -13.05 -23.04 13.62
C LYS A 50 -12.23 -22.06 14.45
N VAL A 51 -12.76 -20.87 14.64
CA VAL A 51 -12.13 -19.75 15.35
C VAL A 51 -13.03 -19.32 16.50
N HIS A 52 -12.42 -19.11 17.66
CA HIS A 52 -13.03 -18.46 18.81
C HIS A 52 -12.17 -17.25 19.21
N ILE A 53 -12.83 -16.11 19.44
CA ILE A 53 -12.19 -14.87 19.86
C ILE A 53 -12.07 -14.88 21.38
N LEU A 54 -10.85 -14.76 21.88
CA LEU A 54 -10.59 -14.68 23.31
C LEU A 54 -10.71 -13.25 23.82
N HIS A 55 -10.09 -12.32 23.10
CA HIS A 55 -10.08 -10.90 23.47
C HIS A 55 -10.04 -10.00 22.23
N VAL A 56 -10.72 -8.86 22.32
CA VAL A 56 -10.47 -7.72 21.43
C VAL A 56 -9.25 -6.97 21.97
N LEU A 57 -8.28 -6.76 21.14
CA LEU A 57 -7.06 -6.04 21.53
C LEU A 57 -7.22 -4.54 21.27
N PRO A 58 -6.76 -3.68 22.19
CA PRO A 58 -6.85 -2.25 21.98
C PRO A 58 -6.02 -1.83 20.75
N ASN A 59 -6.58 -0.90 19.99
CA ASN A 59 -5.87 -0.20 18.90
C ASN A 59 -4.88 0.82 19.48
N ASP A 60 -3.99 0.40 20.37
CA ASP A 60 -2.95 1.25 20.90
C ASP A 60 -2.00 1.66 19.77
N THR A 61 -2.18 2.89 19.34
CA THR A 61 -1.26 3.55 18.41
C THR A 61 0.10 3.70 19.07
N THR A 62 0.98 2.74 18.86
CA THR A 62 2.40 2.93 19.22
C THR A 62 2.96 4.00 18.29
N ARG A 63 3.23 5.19 18.85
CA ARG A 63 4.02 6.22 18.19
C ARG A 63 5.41 5.63 17.98
N ILE A 64 5.71 5.18 16.76
CA ILE A 64 7.04 4.66 16.40
C ILE A 64 8.01 5.82 16.15
N THR A 65 7.48 7.01 15.82
CA THR A 65 8.23 8.27 15.69
C THR A 65 7.32 9.46 15.98
N ASP A 66 7.89 10.59 16.33
CA ASP A 66 7.18 11.87 16.57
C ASP A 66 6.47 12.43 15.33
N GLU A 67 6.64 11.82 14.17
CA GLU A 67 5.97 12.17 12.92
C GLU A 67 4.74 11.27 12.73
N ALA A 68 3.60 11.89 12.77
CA ALA A 68 2.22 11.45 12.79
C ALA A 68 1.76 10.47 11.69
N SER A 69 2.41 9.32 11.53
CA SER A 69 1.85 8.20 10.80
C SER A 69 1.24 7.22 11.79
N LEU A 70 0.01 7.49 12.19
CA LEU A 70 -0.82 6.58 12.98
C LEU A 70 -1.15 5.37 12.11
N LEU A 71 -0.53 4.22 12.40
CA LEU A 71 -1.03 2.93 11.95
C LEU A 71 -2.34 2.67 12.72
N VAL A 72 -3.45 3.15 12.20
CA VAL A 72 -4.78 2.86 12.74
C VAL A 72 -5.21 1.54 12.11
N THR A 73 -5.30 0.51 12.92
CA THR A 73 -5.84 -0.80 12.54
C THR A 73 -7.33 -0.83 12.83
N ASP A 74 -8.12 -1.55 12.01
CA ASP A 74 -9.57 -1.53 12.15
C ASP A 74 -10.04 -2.41 13.31
N ILE A 75 -9.80 -3.71 13.26
CA ILE A 75 -10.18 -4.66 14.32
C ILE A 75 -9.01 -5.62 14.58
N ILE A 76 -8.59 -5.69 15.84
CA ILE A 76 -7.56 -6.64 16.27
C ILE A 76 -8.14 -7.56 17.32
N VAL A 77 -8.04 -8.86 17.09
CA VAL A 77 -8.53 -9.88 18.03
C VAL A 77 -7.45 -10.92 18.31
N GLN A 78 -7.45 -11.41 19.55
CA GLN A 78 -6.69 -12.59 19.93
C GLN A 78 -7.60 -13.80 19.88
N LEU A 79 -7.14 -14.84 19.21
CA LEU A 79 -7.85 -16.10 19.08
C LEU A 79 -7.50 -17.04 20.24
N GLU A 80 -8.33 -18.07 20.45
CA GLU A 80 -8.18 -19.04 21.54
C GLU A 80 -6.82 -19.78 21.49
N ASP A 81 -6.28 -20.04 20.30
CA ASP A 81 -4.95 -20.65 20.12
C ASP A 81 -3.79 -19.71 20.40
N GLY A 82 -4.07 -18.46 20.78
CA GLY A 82 -3.11 -17.40 21.05
C GLY A 82 -2.65 -16.62 19.83
N SER A 83 -3.05 -17.00 18.62
CA SER A 83 -2.79 -16.22 17.41
C SER A 83 -3.54 -14.88 17.43
N VAL A 84 -3.10 -13.95 16.59
CA VAL A 84 -3.71 -12.62 16.48
C VAL A 84 -4.23 -12.45 15.06
N ALA A 85 -5.46 -11.99 14.91
CA ALA A 85 -5.99 -11.56 13.63
C ALA A 85 -6.21 -10.05 13.64
N ASN A 86 -5.73 -9.39 12.59
CA ASN A 86 -6.01 -7.99 12.29
C ASN A 86 -6.82 -7.91 11.00
N ILE A 87 -7.98 -7.27 11.07
CA ILE A 87 -8.86 -7.05 9.93
C ILE A 87 -8.83 -5.57 9.59
N GLU A 88 -8.39 -5.28 8.38
CA GLU A 88 -8.26 -3.93 7.83
C GLU A 88 -9.26 -3.72 6.69
N VAL A 89 -9.99 -2.62 6.71
CA VAL A 89 -10.86 -2.21 5.62
C VAL A 89 -10.20 -1.09 4.83
N GLN A 90 -10.03 -1.30 3.52
CA GLN A 90 -9.43 -0.31 2.65
C GLN A 90 -10.38 0.00 1.49
N ARG A 91 -10.96 1.21 1.51
CA ARG A 91 -11.92 1.67 0.50
C ARG A 91 -11.27 2.03 -0.83
N ILE A 92 -10.00 2.41 -0.80
CA ILE A 92 -9.21 2.81 -1.96
C ILE A 92 -7.94 1.97 -1.96
N GLY A 93 -7.56 1.43 -3.13
CA GLY A 93 -6.27 0.78 -3.30
C GLY A 93 -5.14 1.80 -3.17
N TYR A 94 -4.47 1.81 -2.04
CA TYR A 94 -3.32 2.68 -1.81
C TYR A 94 -2.10 2.17 -2.59
N MET A 95 -1.20 3.09 -2.92
CA MET A 95 0.13 2.72 -3.40
C MET A 95 0.90 1.96 -2.30
N PHE A 96 1.76 1.04 -2.73
CA PHE A 96 2.60 0.23 -1.83
C PHE A 96 1.83 -0.69 -0.87
N PRO A 97 0.86 -1.49 -1.36
CA PRO A 97 0.06 -2.36 -0.49
C PRO A 97 0.93 -3.37 0.26
N ALA A 98 1.98 -3.92 -0.38
CA ALA A 98 2.88 -4.89 0.23
C ALA A 98 3.66 -4.30 1.42
N GLN A 99 4.18 -3.08 1.28
CA GLN A 99 4.91 -2.40 2.35
C GLN A 99 4.01 -2.11 3.54
N ARG A 100 2.78 -1.64 3.28
CA ARG A 100 1.79 -1.40 4.34
C ARG A 100 1.45 -2.69 5.08
N CYS A 101 1.11 -3.76 4.36
CA CYS A 101 0.83 -5.07 4.94
C CYS A 101 2.00 -5.58 5.80
N SER A 102 3.23 -5.43 5.30
CA SER A 102 4.43 -5.83 6.04
C SER A 102 4.59 -5.03 7.34
N CYS A 103 4.37 -3.72 7.31
CA CYS A 103 4.45 -2.87 8.51
C CYS A 103 3.37 -3.24 9.54
N TYR A 104 2.11 -3.42 9.13
CA TYR A 104 1.03 -3.82 10.02
C TYR A 104 1.29 -5.18 10.67
N SER A 105 1.69 -6.15 9.86
CA SER A 105 2.00 -7.50 10.35
C SER A 105 3.18 -7.52 11.32
N ALA A 106 4.24 -6.75 11.03
CA ALA A 106 5.41 -6.63 11.91
C ALA A 106 5.05 -5.96 13.24
N ASP A 107 4.23 -4.90 13.22
CA ASP A 107 3.76 -4.22 14.44
C ASP A 107 2.94 -5.18 15.32
N MET A 108 2.01 -5.94 14.73
CA MET A 108 1.22 -6.94 15.46
C MET A 108 2.11 -8.02 16.10
N LEU A 109 3.10 -8.50 15.37
CA LEU A 109 4.04 -9.49 15.88
C LEU A 109 4.86 -8.94 17.06
N LEU A 110 5.34 -7.71 16.96
CA LEU A 110 6.08 -7.04 18.02
C LEU A 110 5.21 -6.74 19.26
N ARG A 111 3.95 -6.36 19.06
CA ARG A 111 2.99 -6.16 20.17
C ARG A 111 2.71 -7.47 20.88
N GLN A 112 2.46 -8.55 20.13
CA GLN A 112 2.27 -9.88 20.69
C GLN A 112 3.50 -10.30 21.50
N TYR A 113 4.70 -10.17 20.94
CA TYR A 113 5.97 -10.46 21.62
C TYR A 113 6.11 -9.68 22.93
N LYS A 114 5.89 -8.37 22.91
CA LYS A 114 6.00 -7.52 24.11
C LYS A 114 5.01 -7.96 25.19
N ARG A 115 3.75 -8.23 24.82
CA ARG A 115 2.71 -8.66 25.72
C ARG A 115 3.08 -9.98 26.38
N ILE A 116 3.33 -11.03 25.60
CA ILE A 116 3.62 -12.38 26.11
C ILE A 116 4.87 -12.38 26.97
N ARG A 117 5.90 -11.62 26.56
CA ARG A 117 7.12 -11.47 27.35
C ARG A 117 6.88 -10.78 28.70
N SER A 118 5.99 -9.79 28.72
CA SER A 118 5.58 -9.12 29.96
C SER A 118 4.81 -10.03 30.89
N GLU A 119 3.93 -10.88 30.37
CA GLU A 119 3.11 -11.84 31.11
C GLU A 119 3.97 -12.99 31.67
N LYS A 120 4.77 -13.63 30.82
CA LYS A 120 5.54 -14.83 31.17
C LYS A 120 6.89 -14.54 31.82
N LYS A 121 7.43 -13.35 31.66
CA LYS A 121 8.71 -12.92 32.25
C LYS A 121 9.86 -13.91 31.97
N ARG A 122 10.29 -14.67 33.00
CA ARG A 122 11.39 -15.65 32.92
C ARG A 122 11.01 -16.93 32.18
N ASP A 123 9.72 -17.27 32.13
CA ASP A 123 9.21 -18.47 31.49
C ASP A 123 8.90 -18.26 30.00
N PHE A 124 9.17 -17.06 29.48
CA PHE A 124 8.98 -16.73 28.08
C PHE A 124 9.92 -17.54 27.18
N THR A 125 9.38 -18.09 26.12
CA THR A 125 10.11 -18.69 25.00
C THR A 125 9.56 -18.15 23.68
N TYR A 126 10.37 -18.14 22.62
CA TYR A 126 9.91 -17.74 21.28
C TYR A 126 8.80 -18.66 20.71
N ARG A 127 8.61 -19.86 21.26
CA ARG A 127 7.49 -20.76 20.91
C ARG A 127 6.12 -20.25 21.39
N ASP A 128 6.13 -19.31 22.33
CA ASP A 128 4.92 -18.70 22.86
C ASP A 128 4.31 -17.69 21.88
N VAL A 129 5.14 -17.11 20.97
CA VAL A 129 4.68 -16.22 19.93
C VAL A 129 3.96 -17.04 18.86
N LYS A 130 2.76 -16.62 18.51
CA LYS A 130 1.86 -17.30 17.57
C LYS A 130 1.69 -16.51 16.30
N THR A 131 1.10 -17.14 15.30
CA THR A 131 0.87 -16.54 13.99
C THR A 131 0.02 -15.28 14.09
N VAL A 132 0.41 -14.30 13.29
CA VAL A 132 -0.36 -13.08 13.02
C VAL A 132 -1.00 -13.22 11.65
N TYR A 133 -2.32 -13.14 11.61
CA TYR A 133 -3.11 -13.07 10.38
C TYR A 133 -3.44 -11.62 10.08
N LEU A 134 -2.94 -11.11 8.95
CA LEU A 134 -3.33 -9.82 8.44
C LEU A 134 -4.33 -10.03 7.31
N ILE A 135 -5.59 -9.65 7.56
CA ILE A 135 -6.69 -9.76 6.62
C ILE A 135 -7.02 -8.35 6.13
N VAL A 136 -6.90 -8.10 4.84
CA VAL A 136 -7.19 -6.80 4.24
C VAL A 136 -8.34 -6.94 3.26
N LEU A 137 -9.40 -6.19 3.51
CA LEU A 137 -10.59 -6.09 2.66
C LEU A 137 -10.47 -4.86 1.77
N TYR A 138 -10.33 -5.04 0.47
CA TYR A 138 -10.29 -3.95 -0.49
C TYR A 138 -11.67 -3.75 -1.14
N GLU A 139 -12.31 -2.59 -0.91
CA GLU A 139 -13.49 -2.18 -1.69
C GLU A 139 -13.10 -1.91 -3.14
N ARG A 140 -11.95 -1.28 -3.33
CA ARG A 140 -11.29 -1.10 -4.63
C ARG A 140 -9.87 -1.62 -4.52
N SER A 141 -9.57 -2.60 -5.33
CA SER A 141 -8.28 -3.27 -5.32
C SER A 141 -7.14 -2.37 -5.80
N PRO A 142 -5.95 -2.48 -5.20
CA PRO A 142 -4.75 -1.88 -5.76
C PRO A 142 -4.41 -2.51 -7.10
N HIS A 143 -3.60 -1.80 -7.89
CA HIS A 143 -3.26 -2.19 -9.26
C HIS A 143 -2.66 -3.61 -9.33
N GLU A 144 -1.87 -4.00 -8.33
CA GLU A 144 -1.20 -5.29 -8.26
C GLU A 144 -2.19 -6.47 -8.19
N LEU A 145 -3.37 -6.26 -7.58
CA LEU A 145 -4.41 -7.27 -7.45
C LEU A 145 -5.44 -7.19 -8.57
N SER A 146 -5.61 -6.03 -9.21
CA SER A 146 -6.62 -5.80 -10.25
C SER A 146 -6.34 -6.55 -11.56
N GLY A 147 -5.10 -6.99 -11.78
CA GLY A 147 -4.69 -7.71 -12.99
C GLY A 147 -5.16 -9.17 -13.07
N ARG A 148 -5.82 -9.70 -12.03
CA ARG A 148 -6.33 -11.08 -11.95
C ARG A 148 -7.76 -11.10 -11.42
N PRO A 149 -8.73 -10.67 -12.21
CA PRO A 149 -10.14 -10.55 -11.76
C PRO A 149 -10.78 -11.90 -11.39
N GLU A 150 -10.23 -13.02 -11.84
CA GLU A 150 -10.66 -14.35 -11.46
C GLU A 150 -10.23 -14.77 -10.04
N CYS A 151 -9.25 -14.08 -9.46
CA CYS A 151 -8.75 -14.31 -8.13
C CYS A 151 -9.16 -13.16 -7.23
N TYR A 152 -9.98 -13.42 -6.22
CA TYR A 152 -10.46 -12.39 -5.30
C TYR A 152 -9.97 -12.58 -3.86
N ILE A 153 -9.42 -13.76 -3.52
CA ILE A 153 -8.72 -14.00 -2.25
C ILE A 153 -7.29 -14.41 -2.56
N HIS A 154 -6.34 -13.72 -1.97
CA HIS A 154 -4.92 -13.98 -2.14
C HIS A 154 -4.30 -14.33 -0.78
N TYR A 155 -3.80 -15.56 -0.67
CA TYR A 155 -3.09 -16.04 0.52
C TYR A 155 -1.58 -15.86 0.33
N GLY A 156 -0.97 -15.09 1.22
CA GLY A 156 0.47 -14.82 1.21
C GLY A 156 1.17 -15.43 2.42
N ARG A 157 2.25 -16.17 2.17
CA ARG A 157 3.14 -16.73 3.20
C ARG A 157 4.59 -16.60 2.74
N THR A 158 5.49 -16.54 3.70
CA THR A 158 6.92 -16.58 3.39
C THR A 158 7.30 -17.97 2.89
N SER A 159 7.99 -18.05 1.75
CA SER A 159 8.54 -19.27 1.19
C SER A 159 10.03 -19.11 0.94
N PHE A 160 10.79 -20.20 1.07
CA PHE A 160 12.22 -20.21 0.83
C PHE A 160 12.51 -20.92 -0.49
N ASN A 161 13.42 -20.37 -1.29
CA ASN A 161 13.83 -20.91 -2.59
C ASN A 161 14.41 -22.32 -2.54
N THR A 162 14.85 -22.76 -1.36
CA THR A 162 15.38 -24.10 -1.10
C THR A 162 14.29 -25.14 -0.79
N GLY A 163 13.03 -24.74 -0.69
CA GLY A 163 11.93 -25.62 -0.30
C GLY A 163 11.87 -25.92 1.20
N ILE A 164 12.72 -25.30 2.02
CA ILE A 164 12.63 -25.41 3.48
C ILE A 164 11.32 -24.75 3.94
N SER A 165 10.56 -25.45 4.77
CA SER A 165 9.36 -24.93 5.40
C SER A 165 9.69 -24.40 6.80
N LEU A 166 9.67 -23.08 6.95
CA LEU A 166 9.73 -22.40 8.24
C LEU A 166 8.51 -21.49 8.35
N ASP A 167 7.77 -21.66 9.43
CA ASP A 167 6.65 -20.76 9.73
C ASP A 167 7.20 -19.43 10.27
N MET A 168 7.06 -18.37 9.46
CA MET A 168 7.50 -17.02 9.83
C MET A 168 6.46 -16.26 10.65
N LEU A 169 5.40 -16.93 11.06
CA LEU A 169 4.33 -16.41 11.92
C LEU A 169 3.58 -15.19 11.36
N GLN A 170 3.65 -14.98 10.05
CA GLN A 170 2.98 -13.88 9.35
C GLN A 170 2.26 -14.41 8.12
N ASP A 171 0.94 -14.49 8.22
CA ASP A 171 0.05 -14.87 7.13
C ASP A 171 -0.73 -13.63 6.64
N PHE A 172 -0.75 -13.44 5.34
CA PHE A 172 -1.44 -12.34 4.68
C PHE A 172 -2.62 -12.88 3.90
N ILE A 173 -3.78 -12.26 4.07
CA ILE A 173 -4.99 -12.60 3.33
C ILE A 173 -5.55 -11.32 2.74
N LEU A 174 -5.41 -11.16 1.44
CA LEU A 174 -5.84 -9.97 0.73
C LEU A 174 -7.11 -10.31 -0.06
N ILE A 175 -8.19 -9.60 0.21
CA ILE A 175 -9.51 -9.88 -0.35
C ILE A 175 -9.95 -8.70 -1.22
N SER A 176 -10.12 -8.97 -2.51
CA SER A 176 -10.51 -8.01 -3.53
C SER A 176 -12.02 -8.05 -3.76
N LEU A 177 -12.78 -7.23 -3.06
CA LEU A 177 -14.26 -7.23 -3.14
C LEU A 177 -14.78 -6.77 -4.51
N ASP A 178 -14.08 -5.87 -5.18
CA ASP A 178 -14.42 -5.44 -6.55
C ASP A 178 -14.18 -6.55 -7.59
N ASN A 179 -13.14 -7.37 -7.44
CA ASN A 179 -12.94 -8.55 -8.27
C ASN A 179 -13.97 -9.63 -7.95
N PHE A 180 -14.27 -9.85 -6.66
CA PHE A 180 -15.31 -10.76 -6.23
C PHE A 180 -16.67 -10.37 -6.80
N HIS A 181 -17.05 -9.10 -6.72
CA HIS A 181 -18.32 -8.61 -7.28
C HIS A 181 -18.44 -8.86 -8.79
N LYS A 182 -17.34 -8.65 -9.55
CA LYS A 182 -17.29 -9.00 -10.98
C LYS A 182 -17.39 -10.51 -11.20
N HIS A 183 -16.73 -11.32 -10.36
CA HIS A 183 -16.76 -12.78 -10.44
C HIS A 183 -18.16 -13.34 -10.19
N MET A 184 -18.89 -12.76 -9.22
CA MET A 184 -20.25 -13.16 -8.83
C MET A 184 -21.35 -12.58 -9.72
N HIS A 185 -21.01 -11.79 -10.74
CA HIS A 185 -22.00 -11.24 -11.64
C HIS A 185 -22.83 -12.35 -12.30
N ASN A 186 -24.15 -12.33 -12.08
CA ASN A 186 -25.12 -13.33 -12.55
C ASN A 186 -24.89 -14.78 -12.07
N LYS A 187 -24.13 -14.98 -10.98
CA LYS A 187 -23.95 -16.30 -10.37
C LYS A 187 -24.69 -16.38 -9.05
N PRO A 188 -25.27 -17.55 -8.69
CA PRO A 188 -25.85 -17.75 -7.35
C PRO A 188 -24.75 -17.84 -6.29
N ILE A 189 -25.10 -17.52 -5.05
CA ILE A 189 -24.25 -17.74 -3.88
C ILE A 189 -24.27 -19.21 -3.53
N GLU A 190 -23.13 -19.91 -3.62
CA GLU A 190 -23.05 -21.34 -3.36
C GLU A 190 -22.41 -21.68 -2.01
N THR A 191 -21.44 -20.91 -1.58
CA THR A 191 -20.66 -21.16 -0.37
C THR A 191 -20.88 -20.08 0.70
N ILE A 192 -20.55 -20.43 1.95
CA ILE A 192 -20.60 -19.48 3.09
C ILE A 192 -19.55 -18.36 2.90
N GLU A 193 -18.43 -18.65 2.25
CA GLU A 193 -17.42 -17.66 1.87
C GLU A 193 -18.01 -16.61 0.93
N GLU A 194 -18.67 -17.06 -0.14
CA GLU A 194 -19.37 -16.18 -1.07
C GLU A 194 -20.47 -15.36 -0.38
N ALA A 195 -21.18 -15.97 0.60
CA ALA A 195 -22.18 -15.25 1.38
C ALA A 195 -21.55 -14.11 2.20
N TRP A 196 -20.44 -14.35 2.87
CA TRP A 196 -19.72 -13.31 3.61
C TRP A 196 -19.20 -12.21 2.69
N LEU A 197 -18.59 -12.56 1.56
CA LEU A 197 -18.04 -11.58 0.62
C LEU A 197 -19.15 -10.79 -0.07
N THR A 198 -20.29 -11.43 -0.39
CA THR A 198 -21.47 -10.73 -0.92
C THR A 198 -22.04 -9.77 0.14
N PHE A 199 -22.19 -10.21 1.39
CA PHE A 199 -22.63 -9.36 2.49
C PHE A 199 -21.79 -8.08 2.63
N LEU A 200 -20.48 -8.17 2.40
CA LEU A 200 -19.55 -7.05 2.48
C LEU A 200 -19.53 -6.16 1.22
N SER A 201 -19.88 -6.69 0.05
CA SER A 201 -19.65 -6.00 -1.23
C SER A 201 -20.92 -5.62 -2.00
N ASP A 202 -22.04 -6.28 -1.76
CA ASP A 202 -23.28 -6.10 -2.54
C ASP A 202 -24.51 -5.92 -1.62
N ASP A 203 -25.15 -4.76 -1.71
CA ASP A 203 -26.31 -4.37 -0.92
C ASP A 203 -27.63 -4.40 -1.74
N SER A 204 -27.62 -5.06 -2.90
CA SER A 204 -28.82 -5.21 -3.71
C SER A 204 -29.87 -6.08 -3.00
N PRO A 205 -31.16 -5.74 -3.11
CA PRO A 205 -32.24 -6.47 -2.46
C PRO A 205 -32.24 -7.97 -2.80
N GLU A 206 -31.93 -8.28 -4.03
CA GLU A 206 -31.88 -9.64 -4.56
C GLU A 206 -30.82 -10.46 -3.83
N ARG A 207 -29.65 -9.90 -3.62
CA ARG A 207 -28.54 -10.54 -2.90
C ARG A 207 -28.83 -10.68 -1.42
N ILE A 208 -29.43 -9.68 -0.80
CA ILE A 208 -29.86 -9.75 0.60
C ILE A 208 -30.84 -10.89 0.82
N ILE A 209 -31.87 -11.01 -0.06
CA ILE A 209 -32.86 -12.08 0.00
C ILE A 209 -32.19 -13.45 -0.19
N GLU A 210 -31.30 -13.56 -1.16
CA GLU A 210 -30.58 -14.79 -1.45
C GLU A 210 -29.74 -15.25 -0.23
N ILE A 211 -28.98 -14.33 0.37
CA ILE A 211 -28.18 -14.62 1.57
C ILE A 211 -29.07 -15.08 2.73
N ILE A 212 -30.09 -14.31 3.10
CA ILE A 212 -30.96 -14.64 4.25
C ILE A 212 -31.70 -15.95 4.01
N THR A 213 -32.09 -16.23 2.77
CA THR A 213 -32.82 -17.48 2.45
C THR A 213 -31.90 -18.68 2.58
N LYS A 214 -30.68 -18.60 2.13
CA LYS A 214 -29.72 -19.72 2.14
C LYS A 214 -28.97 -19.83 3.46
N TYR A 215 -28.65 -18.71 4.09
CA TYR A 215 -27.90 -18.59 5.33
C TYR A 215 -28.65 -17.70 6.34
N PRO A 216 -29.63 -18.23 7.07
CA PRO A 216 -30.49 -17.45 7.99
C PRO A 216 -29.73 -16.71 9.09
N ASP A 217 -28.53 -17.18 9.42
CA ASP A 217 -27.65 -16.58 10.45
C ASP A 217 -27.16 -15.17 10.06
N PHE A 218 -27.30 -14.77 8.81
CA PHE A 218 -27.02 -13.39 8.37
C PHE A 218 -28.16 -12.41 8.68
N LYS A 219 -29.37 -12.90 8.98
CA LYS A 219 -30.51 -12.02 9.26
C LYS A 219 -30.26 -11.05 10.41
N PRO A 220 -29.70 -11.48 11.57
CA PRO A 220 -29.37 -10.57 12.67
C PRO A 220 -28.38 -9.45 12.26
N LEU A 221 -27.46 -9.70 11.31
CA LEU A 221 -26.52 -8.72 10.82
C LEU A 221 -27.24 -7.62 10.03
N TYR A 222 -28.15 -8.01 9.16
CA TYR A 222 -29.02 -7.05 8.43
C TYR A 222 -29.94 -6.30 9.39
N ASP A 223 -30.43 -6.93 10.47
CA ASP A 223 -31.22 -6.26 11.52
C ASP A 223 -30.41 -5.17 12.24
N ILE A 224 -29.12 -5.38 12.49
CA ILE A 224 -28.20 -4.36 13.06
C ILE A 224 -28.08 -3.19 12.08
N ILE A 225 -27.76 -3.46 10.82
CA ILE A 225 -27.62 -2.43 9.77
C ILE A 225 -28.93 -1.61 9.65
N TYR A 226 -30.06 -2.27 9.60
CA TYR A 226 -31.35 -1.61 9.53
C TYR A 226 -31.61 -0.68 10.71
N ARG A 227 -31.35 -1.15 11.94
CA ARG A 227 -31.48 -0.31 13.16
C ARG A 227 -30.61 0.92 13.09
N MET A 228 -29.35 0.79 12.69
CA MET A 228 -28.44 1.92 12.50
C MET A 228 -29.02 2.92 11.49
N CYS A 229 -29.49 2.45 10.34
CA CYS A 229 -30.09 3.31 9.31
C CYS A 229 -31.39 3.98 9.77
N THR A 230 -32.21 3.27 10.57
CA THR A 230 -33.50 3.79 11.03
C THR A 230 -33.34 4.89 12.09
N ASP A 231 -32.35 4.77 12.97
CA ASP A 231 -32.07 5.78 13.99
C ASP A 231 -31.61 7.11 13.37
N VAL A 232 -30.76 7.06 12.36
CA VAL A 232 -30.38 8.23 11.58
C VAL A 232 -31.59 8.85 10.88
N ARG A 233 -32.51 8.04 10.34
CA ARG A 233 -33.75 8.55 9.70
C ARG A 233 -34.69 9.20 10.71
N LYS A 234 -34.87 8.62 11.91
CA LYS A 234 -35.68 9.26 12.95
C LYS A 234 -35.16 10.64 13.30
N VAL A 235 -33.86 10.79 13.46
CA VAL A 235 -33.22 12.07 13.72
C VAL A 235 -33.46 13.04 12.54
N MET A 236 -33.27 12.60 11.31
CA MET A 236 -33.50 13.44 10.12
C MET A 236 -34.98 13.81 9.91
N ASN A 237 -35.95 12.91 10.21
CA ASN A 237 -37.38 13.22 10.11
C ASN A 237 -37.85 14.18 11.19
N MET A 238 -37.34 14.11 12.41
CA MET A 238 -37.65 15.09 13.45
C MET A 238 -37.14 16.48 13.09
N PHE A 239 -35.96 16.59 12.47
CA PHE A 239 -35.47 17.89 11.96
C PHE A 239 -36.24 18.39 10.75
N SER A 240 -36.76 17.53 9.89
CA SER A 240 -37.45 17.96 8.66
C SER A 240 -38.84 18.54 8.94
N GLU A 241 -39.50 18.19 10.02
CA GLU A 241 -40.81 18.72 10.40
C GLU A 241 -40.71 20.11 11.09
N GLU A 242 -39.70 20.31 11.92
CA GLU A 242 -39.38 21.62 12.47
C GLU A 242 -38.79 22.60 11.42
N LEU A 243 -38.00 22.07 10.47
CA LEU A 243 -37.49 22.87 9.33
C LEU A 243 -38.61 23.34 8.39
N ARG A 244 -39.73 22.61 8.26
CA ARG A 244 -40.92 23.06 7.46
C ARG A 244 -41.60 24.28 8.06
N ILE A 245 -41.50 24.49 9.36
CA ILE A 245 -42.06 25.66 10.05
C ILE A 245 -41.14 26.88 9.91
N LEU A 246 -39.83 26.66 9.85
CA LEU A 246 -38.80 27.67 9.61
C LEU A 246 -38.73 28.14 8.13
N ASP A 247 -39.30 27.39 7.20
CA ASP A 247 -38.99 27.43 5.78
C ASP A 247 -39.67 28.56 4.96
N ARG A 248 -40.43 29.44 5.59
CA ARG A 248 -40.98 30.65 4.89
C ARG A 248 -39.99 31.81 4.79
N ASN A 249 -39.02 31.87 5.66
CA ASN A 249 -38.00 32.93 5.65
C ASN A 249 -36.60 32.44 5.18
N THR A 250 -36.46 31.12 4.91
CA THR A 250 -35.15 30.48 4.69
C THR A 250 -34.76 30.38 3.23
N THR A 251 -35.71 30.57 2.29
CA THR A 251 -35.38 30.48 0.86
C THR A 251 -34.34 31.50 0.43
N LYS A 252 -34.39 32.71 0.99
CA LYS A 252 -33.41 33.76 0.70
C LYS A 252 -32.06 33.48 1.37
N LEU A 253 -32.11 33.05 2.62
CA LEU A 253 -30.90 32.65 3.35
C LEU A 253 -30.22 31.42 2.72
N MET A 254 -31.00 30.48 2.18
CA MET A 254 -30.53 29.30 1.50
C MET A 254 -29.89 29.66 0.15
N ILE A 255 -30.50 30.59 -0.60
CA ILE A 255 -29.91 31.12 -1.84
C ILE A 255 -28.58 31.84 -1.55
N ASP A 256 -28.57 32.70 -0.51
CA ASP A 256 -27.38 33.45 -0.10
C ASP A 256 -26.28 32.49 0.40
N THR A 257 -26.67 31.41 1.12
CA THR A 257 -25.70 30.35 1.58
C THR A 257 -25.15 29.57 0.41
N MET A 258 -26.03 29.13 -0.54
CA MET A 258 -25.59 28.40 -1.72
C MET A 258 -24.77 29.26 -2.68
N THR A 259 -25.06 30.57 -2.73
CA THR A 259 -24.27 31.53 -3.52
C THR A 259 -22.88 31.69 -2.88
N LYS A 260 -22.83 31.80 -1.56
CA LYS A 260 -21.59 31.88 -0.82
C LYS A 260 -20.77 30.59 -0.93
N GLU A 261 -21.43 29.42 -0.80
CA GLU A 261 -20.76 28.12 -1.00
C GLU A 261 -20.24 27.95 -2.44
N ALA A 262 -20.97 28.48 -3.42
CA ALA A 262 -20.51 28.50 -4.82
C ALA A 262 -19.33 29.47 -5.03
N GLU A 263 -19.34 30.61 -4.35
CA GLU A 263 -18.21 31.56 -4.36
C GLU A 263 -16.99 30.99 -3.65
N ASP A 264 -17.20 30.37 -2.49
CA ASP A 264 -16.15 29.68 -1.74
C ASP A 264 -15.56 28.53 -2.54
N ALA A 265 -16.41 27.69 -3.16
CA ALA A 265 -15.97 26.60 -4.05
C ALA A 265 -15.24 27.13 -5.30
N LYS A 266 -15.65 28.31 -5.81
CA LYS A 266 -14.94 28.96 -6.91
C LYS A 266 -13.56 29.48 -6.46
N ALA A 267 -13.48 30.07 -5.27
CA ALA A 267 -12.24 30.52 -4.69
C ALA A 267 -11.29 29.35 -4.40
N GLU A 268 -11.80 28.21 -3.89
CA GLU A 268 -11.04 26.99 -3.73
C GLU A 268 -10.58 26.40 -5.06
N LEU A 269 -11.43 26.49 -6.10
CA LEU A 269 -11.05 26.07 -7.45
C LEU A 269 -9.91 26.94 -8.01
N GLU A 270 -9.99 28.25 -7.82
CA GLU A 270 -8.93 29.18 -8.23
C GLU A 270 -7.64 28.94 -7.45
N ALA A 271 -7.74 28.68 -6.14
CA ALA A 271 -6.59 28.30 -5.31
C ALA A 271 -5.97 26.97 -5.77
N SER A 272 -6.80 25.97 -6.05
CA SER A 272 -6.36 24.65 -6.55
C SER A 272 -5.73 24.76 -7.94
N ARG A 273 -6.23 25.66 -8.79
CA ARG A 273 -5.61 25.95 -10.09
C ARG A 273 -4.25 26.61 -9.93
N ALA A 274 -4.13 27.57 -9.00
CA ALA A 274 -2.84 28.20 -8.70
C ALA A 274 -1.83 27.19 -8.16
N GLU A 275 -2.28 26.28 -7.29
CA GLU A 275 -1.45 25.16 -6.79
C GLU A 275 -1.05 24.20 -7.91
N LEU A 276 -1.99 23.90 -8.82
CA LEU A 276 -1.72 23.10 -10.00
C LEU A 276 -0.67 23.76 -10.92
N ASP A 277 -0.79 25.05 -11.13
CA ASP A 277 0.19 25.81 -11.93
C ASP A 277 1.55 25.85 -11.24
N GLY A 278 1.57 25.98 -9.90
CA GLY A 278 2.77 25.85 -9.07
C GLY A 278 3.42 24.45 -9.18
N THR A 279 2.61 23.39 -9.10
CA THR A 279 3.10 22.02 -9.27
C THR A 279 3.58 21.73 -10.69
N ARG A 280 2.94 22.31 -11.70
CA ARG A 280 3.41 22.26 -13.10
C ARG A 280 4.75 22.96 -13.30
N ALA A 281 4.92 24.13 -12.67
CA ALA A 281 6.20 24.83 -12.68
C ALA A 281 7.30 24.03 -11.99
N ALA A 282 7.01 23.47 -10.80
CA ALA A 282 7.92 22.58 -10.09
C ALA A 282 8.25 21.30 -10.90
N LEU A 283 7.26 20.73 -11.58
CA LEU A 283 7.47 19.59 -12.48
C LEU A 283 8.39 19.96 -13.65
N SER A 284 8.22 21.17 -14.20
CA SER A 284 9.11 21.67 -15.27
C SER A 284 10.55 21.83 -14.77
N GLU A 285 10.72 22.38 -13.58
CA GLU A 285 12.04 22.51 -12.95
C GLU A 285 12.68 21.14 -12.69
N VAL A 286 11.89 20.18 -12.16
CA VAL A 286 12.36 18.81 -11.93
C VAL A 286 12.76 18.15 -13.26
N LYS A 287 11.99 18.39 -14.34
CA LYS A 287 12.34 17.87 -15.67
C LYS A 287 13.66 18.48 -16.19
N GLU A 288 13.86 19.78 -16.00
CA GLU A 288 15.13 20.42 -16.39
C GLU A 288 16.30 19.85 -15.58
N ARG A 289 16.10 19.67 -14.24
CA ARG A 289 17.12 19.04 -13.41
C ARG A 289 17.38 17.59 -13.82
N LEU A 290 16.33 16.82 -14.16
CA LEU A 290 16.47 15.46 -14.67
C LEU A 290 17.27 15.43 -15.98
N ASN A 291 17.00 16.37 -16.90
CA ASN A 291 17.78 16.48 -18.13
C ASN A 291 19.25 16.81 -17.85
N LEU A 292 19.50 17.70 -16.90
CA LEU A 292 20.85 18.01 -16.46
C LEU A 292 21.56 16.79 -15.86
N PHE A 293 20.86 16.04 -15.00
CA PHE A 293 21.41 14.81 -14.42
C PHE A 293 21.66 13.73 -15.47
N ASN A 294 20.76 13.60 -16.47
CA ASN A 294 20.99 12.68 -17.58
C ASN A 294 22.24 13.08 -18.39
N ALA A 295 22.41 14.38 -18.67
CA ALA A 295 23.63 14.87 -19.34
C ALA A 295 24.89 14.61 -18.51
N GLN A 296 24.82 14.79 -17.19
CA GLN A 296 25.93 14.46 -16.28
C GLN A 296 26.20 12.96 -16.23
N LEU A 297 25.15 12.13 -16.28
CA LEU A 297 25.26 10.68 -16.33
C LEU A 297 25.91 10.23 -17.65
N ASP A 298 25.50 10.83 -18.77
CA ASP A 298 26.10 10.54 -20.08
C ASP A 298 27.57 10.93 -20.12
N GLU A 299 27.90 12.07 -19.51
CA GLU A 299 29.31 12.53 -19.38
C GLU A 299 30.11 11.59 -18.47
N ALA A 300 29.53 11.17 -17.32
CA ALA A 300 30.16 10.23 -16.42
C ALA A 300 30.36 8.83 -17.07
N ASN A 301 29.37 8.39 -17.86
CA ASN A 301 29.49 7.16 -18.65
C ASN A 301 30.60 7.27 -19.73
N SER A 302 30.72 8.45 -20.37
CA SER A 302 31.81 8.68 -21.30
C SER A 302 33.16 8.64 -20.63
N GLN A 303 33.29 9.31 -19.47
CA GLN A 303 34.52 9.27 -18.67
C GLN A 303 34.83 7.83 -18.15
N LEU A 304 33.79 7.07 -17.80
CA LEU A 304 33.94 5.66 -17.41
C LEU A 304 34.45 4.81 -18.58
N ASN A 305 33.91 5.02 -19.78
CA ASN A 305 34.36 4.33 -20.98
C ASN A 305 35.80 4.70 -21.34
N ASP A 306 36.18 5.98 -21.20
CA ASP A 306 37.55 6.44 -21.40
C ASP A 306 38.50 5.82 -20.36
N ALA A 307 38.05 5.76 -19.09
CA ALA A 307 38.78 5.09 -18.02
C ALA A 307 38.94 3.59 -18.27
N HIS A 308 37.87 2.91 -18.77
CA HIS A 308 37.97 1.51 -19.18
C HIS A 308 38.97 1.31 -20.32
N SER A 309 38.95 2.21 -21.32
CA SER A 309 39.93 2.15 -22.42
C SER A 309 41.36 2.34 -21.92
N GLN A 310 41.58 3.28 -20.99
CA GLN A 310 42.88 3.47 -20.34
C GLN A 310 43.30 2.26 -19.50
N LEU A 311 42.32 1.60 -18.81
CA LEU A 311 42.57 0.38 -18.06
C LEU A 311 42.95 -0.77 -18.99
N ASP A 312 42.24 -0.92 -20.13
CA ASP A 312 42.54 -1.94 -21.11
C ASP A 312 43.92 -1.70 -21.76
N GLU A 313 44.27 -0.44 -22.00
CA GLU A 313 45.59 -0.08 -22.47
C GLU A 313 46.69 -0.34 -21.43
N ALA A 314 46.41 -0.01 -20.15
CA ALA A 314 47.30 -0.33 -19.04
C ALA A 314 47.47 -1.84 -18.85
N ASN A 315 46.36 -2.61 -18.97
CA ASN A 315 46.42 -4.07 -18.92
C ASN A 315 47.17 -4.66 -20.10
N SER A 316 47.07 -4.07 -21.30
CA SER A 316 47.87 -4.46 -22.47
C SER A 316 49.35 -4.20 -22.22
N GLN A 317 49.68 -3.04 -21.68
CA GLN A 317 51.08 -2.71 -21.31
C GLN A 317 51.63 -3.62 -20.21
N LEU A 318 50.74 -4.03 -19.25
CA LEU A 318 51.10 -5.00 -18.20
C LEU A 318 51.35 -6.39 -18.80
N ASN A 319 50.51 -6.82 -19.75
CA ASN A 319 50.71 -8.09 -20.45
C ASN A 319 51.98 -8.07 -21.32
N ASP A 320 52.27 -6.95 -21.97
CA ASP A 320 53.51 -6.78 -22.71
C ASP A 320 54.71 -6.79 -21.76
N ALA A 321 54.57 -6.15 -20.60
CA ALA A 321 55.60 -6.22 -19.56
C ALA A 321 55.77 -7.65 -18.97
N HIS A 322 54.69 -8.39 -18.83
CA HIS A 322 54.75 -9.80 -18.45
C HIS A 322 55.46 -10.68 -19.50
N SER A 323 55.15 -10.43 -20.77
CA SER A 323 55.79 -11.12 -21.90
C SER A 323 57.29 -10.80 -21.95
N GLN A 324 57.67 -9.53 -21.69
CA GLN A 324 59.09 -9.15 -21.59
C GLN A 324 59.77 -9.76 -20.35
N LEU A 325 59.05 -9.90 -19.24
CA LEU A 325 59.53 -10.57 -18.01
C LEU A 325 59.76 -12.06 -18.23
N ASP A 326 58.80 -12.71 -18.95
CA ASP A 326 58.91 -14.13 -19.32
C ASP A 326 60.08 -14.36 -20.28
N GLU A 327 60.29 -13.44 -21.21
CA GLU A 327 61.44 -13.49 -22.09
C GLU A 327 62.78 -13.27 -21.35
N ALA A 328 62.77 -12.33 -20.37
CA ALA A 328 63.92 -12.11 -19.51
C ALA A 328 64.20 -13.31 -18.61
N ASN A 329 63.17 -13.98 -18.08
CA ASN A 329 63.29 -15.20 -17.31
C ASN A 329 63.79 -16.39 -18.15
N SER A 330 63.37 -16.48 -19.40
CA SER A 330 63.92 -17.48 -20.35
C SER A 330 65.40 -17.24 -20.64
N GLN A 331 65.75 -15.99 -20.84
CA GLN A 331 67.17 -15.60 -21.01
C GLN A 331 68.03 -15.84 -19.72
N LEU A 332 67.38 -15.79 -18.53
CA LEU A 332 68.01 -16.05 -17.25
C LEU A 332 68.30 -17.54 -17.07
N ASN A 333 67.36 -18.40 -17.51
CA ASN A 333 67.57 -19.86 -17.48
C ASN A 333 68.70 -20.32 -18.39
N ASP A 334 68.93 -19.61 -19.49
CA ASP A 334 70.06 -19.89 -20.40
C ASP A 334 71.39 -19.39 -19.86
N ALA A 335 71.36 -18.44 -18.91
CA ALA A 335 72.57 -17.78 -18.37
C ALA A 335 72.90 -18.26 -16.93
N HIS A 336 72.74 -19.54 -16.60
CA HIS A 336 72.89 -20.11 -15.25
C HIS A 336 74.30 -19.88 -14.58
N SER A 337 75.30 -19.45 -15.34
CA SER A 337 76.62 -19.11 -14.85
C SER A 337 76.79 -17.65 -14.34
N GLN A 338 75.74 -16.86 -14.35
CA GLN A 338 75.70 -15.45 -13.85
C GLN A 338 74.63 -15.21 -12.79
N LEU A 339 74.43 -16.20 -11.90
CA LEU A 339 73.36 -16.25 -10.92
C LEU A 339 73.34 -15.03 -9.99
N ASP A 340 74.50 -14.47 -9.61
CA ASP A 340 74.53 -13.33 -8.71
C ASP A 340 74.13 -12.01 -9.37
N GLU A 341 74.34 -11.86 -10.62
CA GLU A 341 73.87 -10.67 -11.38
C GLU A 341 72.39 -10.76 -11.71
N ALA A 342 71.89 -11.98 -11.94
CA ALA A 342 70.49 -12.26 -12.13
C ALA A 342 69.64 -12.07 -10.86
N ASN A 343 70.21 -12.41 -9.67
CA ASN A 343 69.54 -12.15 -8.39
C ASN A 343 69.39 -10.63 -8.09
N SER A 344 70.40 -9.85 -8.44
CA SER A 344 70.31 -8.39 -8.33
C SER A 344 69.23 -7.83 -9.27
N GLN A 345 69.19 -8.31 -10.52
CA GLN A 345 68.15 -7.93 -11.51
C GLN A 345 66.77 -8.44 -11.12
N LEU A 346 66.69 -9.61 -10.44
CA LEU A 346 65.45 -10.15 -9.90
C LEU A 346 64.91 -9.27 -8.75
N ASN A 347 65.78 -8.77 -7.91
CA ASN A 347 65.41 -7.87 -6.81
C ASN A 347 64.89 -6.53 -7.34
N ASP A 348 65.51 -6.01 -8.41
CA ASP A 348 65.02 -4.78 -9.08
C ASP A 348 63.67 -4.99 -9.77
N ALA A 349 63.46 -6.19 -10.39
CA ALA A 349 62.18 -6.55 -10.99
C ALA A 349 61.06 -6.73 -9.95
N HIS A 350 61.40 -7.28 -8.77
CA HIS A 350 60.47 -7.36 -7.64
C HIS A 350 60.07 -5.98 -7.11
N SER A 351 61.04 -5.06 -6.97
CA SER A 351 60.76 -3.69 -6.56
C SER A 351 59.84 -2.94 -7.54
N GLN A 352 60.03 -3.17 -8.84
CA GLN A 352 59.15 -2.64 -9.86
C GLN A 352 57.76 -3.28 -9.86
N LEU A 353 57.65 -4.58 -9.52
CA LEU A 353 56.37 -5.28 -9.38
C LEU A 353 55.60 -4.79 -8.16
N ASP A 354 56.32 -4.55 -7.04
CA ASP A 354 55.70 -3.99 -5.84
C ASP A 354 55.23 -2.55 -6.06
N GLU A 355 55.97 -1.77 -6.82
CA GLU A 355 55.57 -0.43 -7.21
C GLU A 355 54.40 -0.47 -8.19
N ALA A 356 54.37 -1.41 -9.15
CA ALA A 356 53.28 -1.62 -10.07
C ALA A 356 52.01 -2.14 -9.35
N ASN A 357 52.17 -3.00 -8.32
CA ASN A 357 51.09 -3.43 -7.45
C ASN A 357 50.50 -2.28 -6.62
N SER A 358 51.37 -1.38 -6.15
CA SER A 358 50.92 -0.15 -5.49
C SER A 358 50.10 0.73 -6.44
N GLN A 359 50.60 0.92 -7.67
CA GLN A 359 49.85 1.67 -8.70
C GLN A 359 48.55 0.97 -9.14
N LEU A 360 48.54 -0.38 -9.16
CA LEU A 360 47.33 -1.14 -9.43
C LEU A 360 46.30 -1.00 -8.31
N ASN A 361 46.77 -1.01 -7.06
CA ASN A 361 45.89 -0.74 -5.91
C ASN A 361 45.34 0.69 -5.94
N ASP A 362 46.16 1.65 -6.34
CA ASP A 362 45.72 3.02 -6.53
C ASP A 362 44.68 3.12 -7.68
N ALA A 363 44.91 2.42 -8.78
CA ALA A 363 43.96 2.35 -9.88
C ALA A 363 42.67 1.62 -9.50
N HIS A 364 42.72 0.55 -8.70
CA HIS A 364 41.54 -0.09 -8.12
C HIS A 364 40.79 0.83 -7.18
N SER A 365 41.50 1.57 -6.34
CA SER A 365 40.89 2.56 -5.44
C SER A 365 40.18 3.66 -6.23
N GLN A 366 40.78 4.10 -7.33
CA GLN A 366 40.12 5.06 -8.24
C GLN A 366 38.91 4.47 -8.94
N LEU A 367 38.93 3.20 -9.30
CA LEU A 367 37.78 2.50 -9.89
C LEU A 367 36.65 2.33 -8.87
N ASP A 368 36.99 2.00 -7.63
CA ASP A 368 36.02 1.89 -6.55
C ASP A 368 35.40 3.26 -6.23
N GLU A 369 36.21 4.32 -6.25
CA GLU A 369 35.70 5.67 -6.07
C GLU A 369 34.78 6.11 -7.23
N ALA A 370 35.16 5.78 -8.47
CA ALA A 370 34.33 6.06 -9.64
C ALA A 370 33.01 5.25 -9.60
N ASN A 371 33.05 3.99 -9.17
CA ASN A 371 31.86 3.17 -8.98
C ASN A 371 30.95 3.71 -7.85
N SER A 372 31.58 4.21 -6.77
CA SER A 372 30.84 4.88 -5.71
C SER A 372 30.12 6.12 -6.22
N GLN A 373 30.81 6.95 -6.98
CA GLN A 373 30.24 8.13 -7.63
C GLN A 373 29.11 7.76 -8.60
N LEU A 374 29.24 6.63 -9.31
CA LEU A 374 28.18 6.13 -10.19
C LEU A 374 26.96 5.68 -9.40
N ASN A 375 27.16 4.99 -8.30
CA ASN A 375 26.07 4.57 -7.40
C ASN A 375 25.37 5.77 -6.77
N ASP A 376 26.15 6.79 -6.37
CA ASP A 376 25.60 8.02 -5.83
C ASP A 376 24.76 8.77 -6.90
N ALA A 377 25.27 8.80 -8.13
CA ALA A 377 24.52 9.38 -9.25
C ALA A 377 23.24 8.60 -9.58
N HIS A 378 23.29 7.26 -9.52
CA HIS A 378 22.08 6.42 -9.65
C HIS A 378 21.07 6.70 -8.55
N SER A 379 21.57 6.80 -7.30
CA SER A 379 20.70 7.12 -6.15
C SER A 379 20.05 8.50 -6.31
N GLN A 380 20.79 9.48 -6.81
CA GLN A 380 20.25 10.80 -7.12
C GLN A 380 19.22 10.76 -8.25
N LEU A 381 19.42 9.89 -9.23
CA LEU A 381 18.48 9.69 -10.32
C LEU A 381 17.18 9.02 -9.81
N ASP A 382 17.33 8.03 -8.95
CA ASP A 382 16.17 7.35 -8.35
C ASP A 382 15.37 8.29 -7.45
N GLU A 383 16.07 9.14 -6.69
CA GLU A 383 15.43 10.18 -5.89
C GLU A 383 14.71 11.23 -6.75
N ALA A 384 15.34 11.67 -7.82
CA ALA A 384 14.71 12.58 -8.78
C ALA A 384 13.49 11.95 -9.47
N ASN A 385 13.56 10.66 -9.82
CA ASN A 385 12.42 9.91 -10.36
C ASN A 385 11.30 9.76 -9.33
N SER A 386 11.65 9.53 -8.05
CA SER A 386 10.68 9.50 -6.96
C SER A 386 9.97 10.86 -6.82
N GLN A 387 10.74 11.95 -6.80
CA GLN A 387 10.16 13.30 -6.74
C GLN A 387 9.28 13.60 -7.96
N LEU A 388 9.66 13.12 -9.13
CA LEU A 388 8.85 13.23 -10.34
C LEU A 388 7.53 12.46 -10.22
N ASN A 389 7.58 11.25 -9.67
CA ASN A 389 6.39 10.44 -9.44
C ASN A 389 5.47 11.06 -8.38
N ASP A 390 6.07 11.61 -7.33
CA ASP A 390 5.31 12.33 -6.30
C ASP A 390 4.62 13.58 -6.89
N ALA A 391 5.33 14.32 -7.73
CA ALA A 391 4.75 15.47 -8.43
C ALA A 391 3.63 15.06 -9.39
N HIS A 392 3.78 13.94 -10.11
CA HIS A 392 2.70 13.38 -10.93
C HIS A 392 1.48 12.98 -10.08
N SER A 393 1.73 12.33 -8.93
CA SER A 393 0.66 11.94 -8.03
C SER A 393 -0.09 13.15 -7.46
N GLN A 394 0.65 14.21 -7.10
CA GLN A 394 0.04 15.47 -6.66
C GLN A 394 -0.75 16.15 -7.78
N LEU A 395 -0.26 16.05 -9.02
CA LEU A 395 -0.96 16.57 -10.20
C LEU A 395 -2.26 15.82 -10.44
N ASP A 396 -2.23 14.49 -10.33
CA ASP A 396 -3.41 13.64 -10.51
C ASP A 396 -4.44 13.88 -9.40
N GLU A 397 -3.97 14.05 -8.16
CA GLU A 397 -4.84 14.39 -7.03
C GLU A 397 -5.46 15.78 -7.22
N ALA A 398 -4.67 16.77 -7.63
CA ALA A 398 -5.18 18.11 -7.93
C ALA A 398 -6.21 18.10 -9.07
N ASN A 399 -5.95 17.30 -10.12
CA ASN A 399 -6.89 17.12 -11.23
C ASN A 399 -8.19 16.43 -10.76
N SER A 400 -8.05 15.43 -9.87
CA SER A 400 -9.22 14.74 -9.29
C SER A 400 -10.06 15.70 -8.45
N GLN A 401 -9.42 16.49 -7.58
CA GLN A 401 -10.09 17.52 -6.79
C GLN A 401 -10.75 18.60 -7.67
N LEU A 402 -10.09 18.94 -8.79
CA LEU A 402 -10.65 19.86 -9.77
C LEU A 402 -11.95 19.31 -10.38
N ASN A 403 -11.89 18.04 -10.81
CA ASN A 403 -13.06 17.36 -11.39
C ASN A 403 -14.21 17.21 -10.37
N GLU A 404 -13.89 16.92 -9.11
CA GLU A 404 -14.91 16.88 -8.05
C GLU A 404 -15.56 18.26 -7.84
N LYS A 405 -14.75 19.31 -7.80
CA LYS A 405 -15.27 20.68 -7.65
C LYS A 405 -16.11 21.09 -8.85
N ASP A 406 -15.68 20.73 -10.04
CA ASP A 406 -16.47 20.96 -11.27
C ASP A 406 -17.81 20.21 -11.25
N ALA A 407 -17.80 18.96 -10.75
CA ALA A 407 -19.03 18.18 -10.56
C ALA A 407 -19.96 18.84 -9.53
N VAL A 408 -19.43 19.28 -8.40
CA VAL A 408 -20.20 20.02 -7.37
C VAL A 408 -20.77 21.32 -7.93
N ILE A 409 -19.96 22.09 -8.67
CA ILE A 409 -20.40 23.31 -9.33
C ILE A 409 -21.53 23.02 -10.34
N ALA A 410 -21.39 21.95 -11.11
CA ALA A 410 -22.43 21.52 -12.05
C ALA A 410 -23.72 21.14 -11.31
N GLN A 411 -23.60 20.39 -10.21
CA GLN A 411 -24.74 20.01 -9.38
C GLN A 411 -25.44 21.22 -8.74
N LEU A 412 -24.67 22.15 -8.19
CA LEU A 412 -25.19 23.38 -7.60
C LEU A 412 -25.88 24.26 -8.65
N ARG A 413 -25.30 24.34 -9.85
CA ARG A 413 -25.95 25.07 -10.99
C ARG A 413 -27.28 24.43 -11.42
N ALA A 414 -27.33 23.07 -11.43
CA ALA A 414 -28.56 22.34 -11.73
C ALA A 414 -29.62 22.58 -10.65
N GLN A 415 -29.24 22.49 -9.38
CA GLN A 415 -30.14 22.78 -8.24
C GLN A 415 -30.65 24.23 -8.24
N LEU A 416 -29.79 25.18 -8.57
CA LEU A 416 -30.18 26.58 -8.70
C LEU A 416 -31.16 26.80 -9.86
N ALA A 417 -30.90 26.14 -10.99
CA ALA A 417 -31.81 26.21 -12.15
C ALA A 417 -33.17 25.60 -11.83
N GLU A 418 -33.21 24.49 -11.10
CA GLU A 418 -34.42 23.83 -10.65
C GLU A 418 -35.21 24.69 -9.63
N ALA A 419 -34.49 25.29 -8.67
CA ALA A 419 -35.07 26.23 -7.70
C ALA A 419 -35.61 27.51 -8.36
N LEU A 420 -34.97 28.00 -9.41
CA LEU A 420 -35.44 29.16 -10.19
C LEU A 420 -36.65 28.79 -11.06
N ALA A 421 -36.70 27.55 -11.57
CA ALA A 421 -37.84 27.07 -12.36
C ALA A 421 -39.11 26.80 -11.50
N HIS A 422 -38.92 26.53 -10.19
CA HIS A 422 -40.03 26.36 -9.24
C HIS A 422 -40.59 27.71 -8.71
N ASN A 423 -39.84 28.81 -8.91
CA ASN A 423 -40.25 30.16 -8.47
C ASN A 423 -40.75 31.06 -9.61
N SER A 424 -40.84 30.51 -10.81
CA SER A 424 -41.52 31.15 -11.95
C SER A 424 -42.85 30.42 -12.29
#